data_7a7338d73c221dfecfdf3c0734725e0e
#
_entry.id   7a7338d73c221dfecfdf3c0734725e0e
#
_cell.length_a   1.000
_cell.length_b   1.000
_cell.length_c   1.000
_cell.angle_alpha   90.00
_cell.angle_beta   90.00
_cell.angle_gamma   90.00
#
_symmetry.space_group_name_H-M   'P 1'
#
loop_
_entity.id
_entity.type
_entity.pdbx_description
1 polymer ?
#
loop_
_entity_poly.entity_id
_entity_poly.type
_entity_poly.pdbx_seq_one_letter_code
_entity_poly.pdbx_strand_id
1 'polypeptide(L)'
;VNYDALVDAQSEAGLVGGSAGNSAQGNRSVTAFSAETILPVTDWMEVDLAVRYDQYSDVGSAVTPRIGVTAQIPQLQALTLRASYGEGFRAPDLSDLFGATAFSASSGIDYYGCQLQGIESADCPQQQFNTYIGSNPNLDAEKSSSLSFGIEYDITDTWQAALTYFKLELEDTIELTSAQDQLSVDFNTGGNNPNVVRTGSVVQSISAGFQNAVVPLERDGIDLTVNGMIETAYGRFTIGGDISHYLTYDTEASYGTGDLYNAAGRLGFTKWLAGALVRWSMDDYSASLSWRYVGSSKAEVGDEEYP
;
A
#
# COMPACT_ATOMS: atom_id res chain seq x y z
N VAL A 1 -23.46 -5.40 -3.18
CA VAL A 1 -23.10 -4.20 -2.40
C VAL A 1 -23.66 -2.98 -3.10
N ASN A 2 -24.26 -2.06 -2.36
CA ASN A 2 -24.73 -0.78 -2.88
C ASN A 2 -23.94 0.35 -2.23
N TYR A 3 -23.66 1.38 -3.02
CA TYR A 3 -23.12 2.64 -2.58
C TYR A 3 -24.14 3.73 -2.89
N ASP A 4 -24.61 4.44 -1.88
CA ASP A 4 -25.57 5.53 -1.99
C ASP A 4 -25.05 6.71 -1.17
N ALA A 5 -24.66 7.77 -1.85
CA ALA A 5 -24.29 9.05 -1.26
C ALA A 5 -25.28 10.10 -1.79
N LEU A 6 -26.42 10.24 -1.11
CA LEU A 6 -27.49 11.14 -1.49
C LEU A 6 -27.46 12.38 -0.60
N VAL A 7 -27.58 13.55 -1.20
CA VAL A 7 -27.76 14.82 -0.53
C VAL A 7 -29.15 15.37 -0.78
N ASP A 8 -29.57 16.35 0.03
CA ASP A 8 -30.87 17.03 -0.19
C ASP A 8 -30.87 17.86 -1.50
N ALA A 9 -32.04 18.19 -1.97
CA ALA A 9 -32.23 18.87 -3.25
C ALA A 9 -31.57 20.27 -3.33
N GLN A 10 -31.35 20.94 -2.20
CA GLN A 10 -30.67 22.25 -2.19
C GLN A 10 -29.18 22.11 -2.33
N SER A 11 -28.58 21.12 -1.67
CA SER A 11 -27.18 20.77 -1.81
C SER A 11 -26.89 20.23 -3.22
N GLU A 12 -27.80 19.40 -3.77
CA GLU A 12 -27.70 18.90 -5.15
C GLU A 12 -27.75 20.03 -6.18
N ALA A 13 -28.56 21.05 -5.94
CA ALA A 13 -28.63 22.26 -6.77
C ALA A 13 -27.45 23.25 -6.54
N GLY A 14 -26.53 22.98 -5.63
CA GLY A 14 -25.42 23.87 -5.29
C GLY A 14 -25.80 25.10 -4.47
N LEU A 15 -27.03 25.14 -3.92
CA LEU A 15 -27.49 26.26 -3.09
C LEU A 15 -26.93 26.22 -1.68
N VAL A 16 -26.53 25.05 -1.22
CA VAL A 16 -25.87 24.84 0.09
C VAL A 16 -24.61 24.03 -0.15
N GLY A 17 -23.48 24.45 0.43
CA GLY A 17 -22.19 23.74 0.29
C GLY A 17 -21.35 24.10 -0.92
N GLY A 18 -21.84 24.93 -1.85
CA GLY A 18 -21.03 25.57 -2.91
C GLY A 18 -20.78 24.75 -4.18
N SER A 19 -21.11 23.47 -4.24
CA SER A 19 -21.03 22.65 -5.46
C SER A 19 -22.31 21.87 -5.70
N ALA A 20 -22.73 21.76 -6.95
CA ALA A 20 -23.85 20.97 -7.39
C ALA A 20 -23.42 19.54 -7.74
N GLY A 21 -24.36 18.60 -7.83
CA GLY A 21 -24.08 17.23 -8.29
C GLY A 21 -23.33 16.38 -7.26
N ASN A 22 -23.63 16.55 -5.97
CA ASN A 22 -22.97 15.83 -4.89
C ASN A 22 -23.58 14.46 -4.57
N SER A 23 -24.69 14.09 -5.24
CA SER A 23 -25.27 12.75 -5.11
C SER A 23 -24.56 11.75 -6.02
N ALA A 24 -24.34 10.56 -5.50
CA ALA A 24 -23.67 9.49 -6.21
C ALA A 24 -24.29 8.14 -5.85
N GLN A 25 -24.34 7.22 -6.80
CA GLN A 25 -24.86 5.87 -6.60
C GLN A 25 -24.06 4.86 -7.41
N GLY A 26 -23.82 3.69 -6.82
CA GLY A 26 -23.19 2.56 -7.48
C GLY A 26 -23.64 1.24 -6.88
N ASN A 27 -23.58 0.18 -7.66
CA ASN A 27 -23.85 -1.16 -7.16
C ASN A 27 -22.88 -2.18 -7.75
N ARG A 28 -22.64 -3.23 -7.00
CA ARG A 28 -21.74 -4.31 -7.39
C ARG A 28 -22.28 -5.65 -6.90
N SER A 29 -22.24 -6.64 -7.77
CA SER A 29 -22.38 -8.05 -7.40
C SER A 29 -21.04 -8.76 -7.62
N VAL A 30 -20.73 -9.69 -6.73
CA VAL A 30 -19.50 -10.49 -6.77
C VAL A 30 -19.88 -11.96 -6.63
N THR A 31 -19.34 -12.79 -7.51
CA THR A 31 -19.41 -14.25 -7.41
C THR A 31 -18.00 -14.79 -7.35
N ALA A 32 -17.72 -15.64 -6.39
CA ALA A 32 -16.38 -16.18 -6.18
C ALA A 32 -16.39 -17.70 -6.01
N PHE A 33 -15.32 -18.34 -6.50
CA PHE A 33 -15.02 -19.74 -6.29
C PHE A 33 -13.58 -19.87 -5.82
N SER A 34 -13.34 -20.76 -4.85
CA SER A 34 -11.99 -21.03 -4.37
C SER A 34 -11.79 -22.54 -4.21
N ALA A 35 -10.57 -22.98 -4.45
CA ALA A 35 -10.12 -24.35 -4.21
C ALA A 35 -8.75 -24.29 -3.54
N GLU A 36 -8.55 -25.14 -2.54
CA GLU A 36 -7.30 -25.25 -1.80
C GLU A 36 -6.99 -26.73 -1.55
N THR A 37 -5.73 -27.09 -1.60
CA THR A 37 -5.25 -28.45 -1.30
C THR A 37 -3.86 -28.40 -0.68
N ILE A 38 -3.64 -29.30 0.29
CA ILE A 38 -2.33 -29.54 0.89
C ILE A 38 -1.89 -30.93 0.43
N LEU A 39 -0.74 -31.01 -0.19
CA LEU A 39 -0.16 -32.22 -0.76
C LEU A 39 1.08 -32.62 0.06
N PRO A 40 1.04 -33.67 0.87
CA PRO A 40 2.22 -34.25 1.46
C PRO A 40 3.02 -34.98 0.36
N VAL A 41 4.03 -34.31 -0.20
CA VAL A 41 4.85 -34.84 -1.29
C VAL A 41 5.81 -35.90 -0.77
N THR A 42 6.30 -35.70 0.46
CA THR A 42 7.10 -36.67 1.21
C THR A 42 6.76 -36.57 2.70
N ASP A 43 7.31 -37.44 3.53
CA ASP A 43 7.13 -37.39 5.01
C ASP A 43 7.71 -36.11 5.64
N TRP A 44 8.53 -35.36 4.91
CA TRP A 44 9.22 -34.16 5.40
C TRP A 44 8.91 -32.90 4.59
N MET A 45 8.10 -32.99 3.52
CA MET A 45 7.76 -31.86 2.65
C MET A 45 6.29 -31.90 2.25
N GLU A 46 5.64 -30.77 2.43
CA GLU A 46 4.28 -30.52 1.92
C GLU A 46 4.23 -29.29 1.02
N VAL A 47 3.28 -29.32 0.11
CA VAL A 47 3.00 -28.24 -0.84
C VAL A 47 1.55 -27.81 -0.67
N ASP A 48 1.33 -26.55 -0.40
CA ASP A 48 0.05 -25.88 -0.40
C ASP A 48 -0.23 -25.28 -1.77
N LEU A 49 -1.41 -25.55 -2.32
CA LEU A 49 -1.88 -24.94 -3.56
C LEU A 49 -3.26 -24.33 -3.30
N ALA A 50 -3.44 -23.09 -3.65
CA ALA A 50 -4.73 -22.44 -3.61
C ALA A 50 -4.96 -21.64 -4.89
N VAL A 51 -6.21 -21.54 -5.32
CA VAL A 51 -6.64 -20.69 -6.40
C VAL A 51 -8.01 -20.12 -6.08
N ARG A 52 -8.17 -18.83 -6.34
CA ARG A 52 -9.47 -18.17 -6.23
C ARG A 52 -9.79 -17.47 -7.54
N TYR A 53 -11.03 -17.60 -7.97
CA TYR A 53 -11.63 -16.88 -9.09
C TYR A 53 -12.73 -15.98 -8.55
N ASP A 54 -12.68 -14.71 -8.88
CA ASP A 54 -13.69 -13.71 -8.55
C ASP A 54 -14.23 -13.09 -9.83
N GLN A 55 -15.56 -12.97 -9.93
CA GLN A 55 -16.27 -12.29 -11.01
C GLN A 55 -17.04 -11.12 -10.43
N TYR A 56 -16.69 -9.93 -10.86
CA TYR A 56 -17.32 -8.65 -10.51
C TYR A 56 -18.22 -8.18 -11.64
N SER A 57 -19.33 -7.53 -11.31
CA SER A 57 -20.29 -7.01 -12.32
C SER A 57 -19.77 -5.77 -13.06
N ASP A 58 -18.77 -5.08 -12.52
CA ASP A 58 -18.29 -3.76 -12.98
C ASP A 58 -16.81 -3.77 -13.42
N VAL A 59 -15.94 -4.50 -12.76
CA VAL A 59 -14.49 -4.48 -13.04
C VAL A 59 -13.95 -5.80 -13.62
N GLY A 60 -14.84 -6.70 -14.07
CA GLY A 60 -14.45 -7.95 -14.73
C GLY A 60 -14.11 -9.08 -13.76
N SER A 61 -13.11 -9.89 -14.10
CA SER A 61 -12.75 -11.07 -13.30
C SER A 61 -11.27 -11.10 -12.95
N ALA A 62 -10.97 -11.74 -11.82
CA ALA A 62 -9.60 -11.97 -11.35
C ALA A 62 -9.39 -13.45 -10.99
N VAL A 63 -8.17 -13.92 -11.19
CA VAL A 63 -7.70 -15.22 -10.70
C VAL A 63 -6.49 -14.97 -9.83
N THR A 64 -6.51 -15.42 -8.59
CA THR A 64 -5.44 -15.25 -7.61
C THR A 64 -4.91 -16.61 -7.16
N PRO A 65 -3.80 -17.08 -7.77
CA PRO A 65 -3.13 -18.30 -7.37
C PRO A 65 -2.23 -18.09 -6.16
N ARG A 66 -2.01 -19.16 -5.40
CA ARG A 66 -1.02 -19.23 -4.32
C ARG A 66 -0.37 -20.60 -4.32
N ILE A 67 0.94 -20.62 -4.08
CA ILE A 67 1.72 -21.82 -3.79
C ILE A 67 2.54 -21.60 -2.52
N GLY A 68 2.56 -22.59 -1.65
CA GLY A 68 3.40 -22.66 -0.47
C GLY A 68 4.16 -23.98 -0.43
N VAL A 69 5.35 -23.95 0.14
CA VAL A 69 6.16 -25.15 0.39
C VAL A 69 6.68 -25.08 1.81
N THR A 70 6.48 -26.14 2.57
CA THR A 70 7.08 -26.32 3.91
C THR A 70 7.89 -27.62 3.89
N ALA A 71 9.14 -27.54 4.31
CA ALA A 71 10.05 -28.68 4.33
C ALA A 71 10.82 -28.75 5.65
N GLN A 72 10.62 -29.85 6.38
CA GLN A 72 11.40 -30.18 7.59
C GLN A 72 12.53 -31.13 7.22
N ILE A 73 13.79 -30.68 7.37
CA ILE A 73 14.94 -31.42 6.90
C ILE A 73 15.17 -32.68 7.77
N PRO A 74 15.13 -33.90 7.21
CA PRO A 74 15.16 -35.13 8.02
C PRO A 74 16.39 -35.31 8.90
N GLN A 75 17.55 -34.82 8.47
CA GLN A 75 18.81 -34.88 9.20
C GLN A 75 18.99 -33.71 10.18
N LEU A 76 18.16 -32.67 10.05
CA LEU A 76 18.16 -31.45 10.86
C LEU A 76 16.70 -31.17 11.30
N GLN A 77 16.12 -32.04 12.13
CA GLN A 77 14.71 -31.97 12.53
C GLN A 77 14.31 -30.64 13.18
N ALA A 78 15.29 -29.94 13.76
CA ALA A 78 15.09 -28.59 14.27
C ALA A 78 14.96 -27.50 13.17
N LEU A 79 15.20 -27.84 11.89
CA LEU A 79 15.22 -26.87 10.78
C LEU A 79 14.01 -27.08 9.89
N THR A 80 13.19 -26.03 9.75
CA THR A 80 12.08 -25.98 8.80
C THR A 80 12.36 -24.86 7.80
N LEU A 81 12.22 -25.19 6.52
CA LEU A 81 12.26 -24.24 5.41
C LEU A 81 10.85 -23.97 4.92
N ARG A 82 10.56 -22.70 4.64
CA ARG A 82 9.28 -22.27 4.09
C ARG A 82 9.51 -21.36 2.89
N ALA A 83 8.71 -21.53 1.86
CA ALA A 83 8.66 -20.62 0.73
C ALA A 83 7.21 -20.44 0.32
N SER A 84 6.82 -19.25 -0.09
CA SER A 84 5.51 -19.01 -0.66
C SER A 84 5.56 -17.94 -1.75
N TYR A 85 4.70 -18.12 -2.74
CA TYR A 85 4.35 -17.11 -3.74
C TYR A 85 2.83 -17.04 -3.83
N GLY A 86 2.30 -15.83 -3.96
CA GLY A 86 0.87 -15.63 -4.13
C GLY A 86 0.59 -14.32 -4.85
N GLU A 87 -0.50 -14.31 -5.58
CA GLU A 87 -1.04 -13.12 -6.22
C GLU A 87 -2.29 -12.65 -5.48
N GLY A 88 -2.54 -11.35 -5.50
CA GLY A 88 -3.69 -10.72 -4.91
C GLY A 88 -4.36 -9.76 -5.88
N PHE A 89 -5.59 -9.39 -5.56
CA PHE A 89 -6.42 -8.50 -6.34
C PHE A 89 -7.29 -7.68 -5.41
N ARG A 90 -7.43 -6.39 -5.70
CA ARG A 90 -8.38 -5.49 -5.03
C ARG A 90 -9.17 -4.70 -6.07
N ALA A 91 -10.48 -4.94 -6.14
CA ALA A 91 -11.36 -4.11 -6.95
C ALA A 91 -11.41 -2.68 -6.38
N PRO A 92 -11.49 -1.63 -7.23
CA PRO A 92 -11.71 -0.27 -6.77
C PRO A 92 -12.95 -0.18 -5.88
N ASP A 93 -12.95 0.70 -4.89
CA ASP A 93 -14.14 0.94 -4.10
C ASP A 93 -15.24 1.61 -4.94
N LEU A 94 -16.52 1.35 -4.58
CA LEU A 94 -17.63 1.96 -5.32
C LEU A 94 -17.64 3.49 -5.22
N SER A 95 -17.09 4.05 -4.14
CA SER A 95 -16.85 5.49 -3.99
C SER A 95 -15.84 6.03 -5.00
N ASP A 96 -14.82 5.24 -5.31
CA ASP A 96 -13.75 5.65 -6.23
C ASP A 96 -14.22 5.61 -7.69
N LEU A 97 -15.12 4.66 -8.00
CA LEU A 97 -15.71 4.52 -9.33
C LEU A 97 -16.89 5.47 -9.58
N PHE A 98 -17.76 5.68 -8.57
CA PHE A 98 -19.07 6.31 -8.75
C PHE A 98 -19.32 7.48 -7.81
N GLY A 99 -18.32 7.89 -7.00
CA GLY A 99 -18.44 9.03 -6.10
C GLY A 99 -18.76 10.33 -6.83
N ALA A 100 -19.32 11.29 -6.11
CA ALA A 100 -19.60 12.61 -6.67
C ALA A 100 -18.33 13.40 -6.96
N THR A 101 -18.40 14.30 -7.95
CA THR A 101 -17.31 15.23 -8.25
C THR A 101 -17.48 16.51 -7.46
N ALA A 102 -16.47 16.86 -6.66
CA ALA A 102 -16.43 18.11 -5.89
C ALA A 102 -15.62 19.18 -6.63
N PHE A 103 -16.08 20.42 -6.58
CA PHE A 103 -15.32 21.57 -7.04
C PHE A 103 -14.42 22.09 -5.91
N SER A 104 -13.17 22.43 -6.26
CA SER A 104 -12.20 23.03 -5.36
C SER A 104 -11.38 24.10 -6.07
N ALA A 105 -11.07 25.18 -5.37
CA ALA A 105 -10.05 26.16 -5.81
C ALA A 105 -8.69 25.71 -5.25
N SER A 106 -8.07 24.72 -5.89
CA SER A 106 -6.82 24.10 -5.43
C SER A 106 -5.60 24.95 -5.80
N SER A 107 -4.67 25.08 -4.87
CA SER A 107 -3.40 25.78 -5.13
C SER A 107 -2.40 24.86 -5.82
N GLY A 108 -1.63 25.41 -6.75
CA GLY A 108 -0.56 24.68 -7.44
C GLY A 108 0.39 25.62 -8.18
N ILE A 109 1.45 25.06 -8.75
CA ILE A 109 2.44 25.76 -9.60
C ILE A 109 2.37 25.17 -11.00
N ASP A 110 2.01 26.01 -11.99
CA ASP A 110 1.94 25.61 -13.40
C ASP A 110 3.30 25.86 -14.09
N TYR A 111 4.23 24.93 -13.91
CA TYR A 111 5.56 25.01 -14.51
C TYR A 111 5.51 25.05 -16.05
N TYR A 112 4.57 24.34 -16.68
CA TYR A 112 4.44 24.38 -18.13
C TYR A 112 3.93 25.73 -18.64
N GLY A 113 2.93 26.31 -17.97
CA GLY A 113 2.46 27.66 -18.27
C GLY A 113 3.55 28.73 -18.10
N CYS A 114 4.37 28.61 -17.04
CA CYS A 114 5.54 29.46 -16.82
C CYS A 114 6.58 29.33 -17.96
N GLN A 115 6.89 28.08 -18.34
CA GLN A 115 7.82 27.82 -19.46
C GLN A 115 7.36 28.48 -20.78
N LEU A 116 6.05 28.36 -21.07
CA LEU A 116 5.47 29.01 -22.27
C LEU A 116 5.56 30.54 -22.21
N GLN A 117 5.64 31.14 -21.03
CA GLN A 117 5.77 32.58 -20.81
C GLN A 117 7.23 33.03 -20.66
N GLY A 118 8.21 32.11 -20.69
CA GLY A 118 9.62 32.39 -20.48
C GLY A 118 9.99 32.72 -19.03
N ILE A 119 9.16 32.27 -18.06
CA ILE A 119 9.42 32.42 -16.64
C ILE A 119 10.23 31.21 -16.17
N GLU A 120 11.32 31.42 -15.42
CA GLU A 120 12.11 30.32 -14.86
C GLU A 120 11.33 29.57 -13.78
N SER A 121 11.57 28.26 -13.63
CA SER A 121 10.83 27.41 -12.67
C SER A 121 10.94 27.90 -11.23
N ALA A 122 12.08 28.48 -10.85
CA ALA A 122 12.29 29.05 -9.51
C ALA A 122 11.41 30.29 -9.20
N ASP A 123 11.03 31.02 -10.26
CA ASP A 123 10.22 32.24 -10.16
C ASP A 123 8.73 32.00 -10.47
N CYS A 124 8.37 30.75 -10.79
CA CYS A 124 7.00 30.40 -11.15
C CYS A 124 6.06 30.52 -9.92
N PRO A 125 5.02 31.38 -9.99
CA PRO A 125 4.19 31.65 -8.83
C PRO A 125 3.20 30.52 -8.56
N GLN A 126 2.90 30.28 -7.29
CA GLN A 126 1.77 29.47 -6.89
C GLN A 126 0.46 30.23 -7.18
N GLN A 127 -0.50 29.52 -7.79
CA GLN A 127 -1.80 30.07 -8.19
C GLN A 127 -2.93 29.15 -7.74
N GLN A 128 -4.16 29.65 -7.77
CA GLN A 128 -5.35 28.82 -7.58
C GLN A 128 -5.96 28.43 -8.93
N PHE A 129 -6.37 27.17 -9.03
CA PHE A 129 -6.96 26.60 -10.23
C PHE A 129 -8.33 26.04 -9.92
N ASN A 130 -9.26 26.17 -10.88
CA ASN A 130 -10.52 25.47 -10.84
C ASN A 130 -10.26 23.98 -10.98
N THR A 131 -10.43 23.23 -9.88
CA THR A 131 -10.15 21.80 -9.81
C THR A 131 -11.43 21.03 -9.54
N TYR A 132 -11.67 20.00 -10.33
CA TYR A 132 -12.72 19.04 -10.14
C TYR A 132 -12.10 17.74 -9.59
N ILE A 133 -12.46 17.39 -8.35
CA ILE A 133 -11.96 16.20 -7.67
C ILE A 133 -13.09 15.19 -7.67
N GLY A 134 -12.94 14.08 -8.36
CA GLY A 134 -14.01 13.13 -8.55
C GLY A 134 -13.59 11.68 -8.61
N SER A 135 -14.61 10.84 -8.70
CA SER A 135 -14.48 9.43 -9.00
C SER A 135 -13.99 9.20 -10.43
N ASN A 136 -13.51 7.99 -10.67
CA ASN A 136 -13.07 7.58 -11.99
C ASN A 136 -13.65 6.19 -12.33
N PRO A 137 -14.64 6.11 -13.23
CA PRO A 137 -15.25 4.84 -13.60
C PRO A 137 -14.33 3.94 -14.45
N ASN A 138 -13.18 4.43 -14.87
CA ASN A 138 -12.20 3.71 -15.68
C ASN A 138 -11.01 3.18 -14.87
N LEU A 139 -11.12 3.12 -13.54
CA LEU A 139 -10.08 2.55 -12.70
C LEU A 139 -9.92 1.06 -12.96
N ASP A 140 -8.67 0.67 -13.17
CA ASP A 140 -8.28 -0.73 -13.13
C ASP A 140 -8.20 -1.23 -11.68
N ALA A 141 -8.34 -2.52 -11.51
CA ALA A 141 -8.18 -3.14 -10.22
C ALA A 141 -6.71 -3.25 -9.85
N GLU A 142 -6.40 -3.02 -8.58
CA GLU A 142 -5.05 -3.22 -8.06
C GLU A 142 -4.69 -4.70 -8.04
N LYS A 143 -3.45 -4.99 -8.36
CA LYS A 143 -2.86 -6.32 -8.32
C LYS A 143 -1.70 -6.34 -7.36
N SER A 144 -1.46 -7.48 -6.75
CA SER A 144 -0.28 -7.68 -5.92
C SER A 144 0.37 -9.01 -6.19
N SER A 145 1.68 -9.06 -6.07
CA SER A 145 2.43 -10.30 -5.95
C SER A 145 3.23 -10.29 -4.66
N SER A 146 3.29 -11.43 -4.00
CA SER A 146 4.06 -11.61 -2.77
C SER A 146 4.93 -12.86 -2.85
N LEU A 147 6.19 -12.70 -2.50
CA LEU A 147 7.17 -13.79 -2.39
C LEU A 147 7.71 -13.80 -0.97
N SER A 148 7.78 -14.96 -0.34
CA SER A 148 8.50 -15.11 0.93
C SER A 148 9.36 -16.37 0.91
N PHE A 149 10.49 -16.28 1.62
CA PHE A 149 11.36 -17.39 1.91
C PHE A 149 11.81 -17.32 3.37
N GLY A 150 11.55 -18.38 4.14
CA GLY A 150 11.79 -18.42 5.57
C GLY A 150 12.59 -19.64 6.00
N ILE A 151 13.42 -19.43 7.01
CA ILE A 151 14.15 -20.47 7.75
C ILE A 151 13.68 -20.37 9.21
N GLU A 152 13.16 -21.45 9.73
CA GLU A 152 12.72 -21.58 11.12
C GLU A 152 13.58 -22.62 11.79
N TYR A 153 14.09 -22.30 12.99
CA TYR A 153 14.99 -23.17 13.74
C TYR A 153 14.55 -23.30 15.19
N ASP A 154 14.28 -24.52 15.60
CA ASP A 154 14.01 -24.88 17.00
C ASP A 154 15.33 -24.96 17.76
N ILE A 155 15.68 -23.88 18.48
CA ILE A 155 16.94 -23.78 19.24
C ILE A 155 16.93 -24.80 20.38
N THR A 156 15.77 -24.94 21.02
CA THR A 156 15.44 -25.94 22.03
C THR A 156 13.95 -26.27 21.94
N ASP A 157 13.45 -27.21 22.74
CA ASP A 157 12.02 -27.55 22.83
C ASP A 157 11.12 -26.36 23.23
N THR A 158 11.72 -25.29 23.76
CA THR A 158 10.99 -24.11 24.25
C THR A 158 11.42 -22.80 23.61
N TRP A 159 12.40 -22.81 22.72
CA TRP A 159 12.92 -21.64 22.01
C TRP A 159 12.97 -21.88 20.51
N GLN A 160 12.42 -20.94 19.77
CA GLN A 160 12.38 -20.95 18.30
C GLN A 160 12.82 -19.61 17.76
N ALA A 161 13.53 -19.62 16.64
CA ALA A 161 13.83 -18.42 15.84
C ALA A 161 13.43 -18.65 14.39
N ALA A 162 12.94 -17.58 13.74
CA ALA A 162 12.62 -17.58 12.33
C ALA A 162 13.25 -16.36 11.65
N LEU A 163 13.84 -16.58 10.49
CA LEU A 163 14.37 -15.53 9.61
C LEU A 163 13.62 -15.65 8.28
N THR A 164 12.96 -14.56 7.86
CA THR A 164 12.15 -14.53 6.64
C THR A 164 12.57 -13.36 5.77
N TYR A 165 12.93 -13.62 4.52
CA TYR A 165 12.95 -12.62 3.45
C TYR A 165 11.57 -12.53 2.83
N PHE A 166 11.10 -11.33 2.55
CA PHE A 166 9.84 -11.08 1.83
C PHE A 166 10.02 -10.03 0.74
N LYS A 167 9.26 -10.18 -0.34
CA LYS A 167 9.07 -9.16 -1.37
C LYS A 167 7.57 -9.02 -1.65
N LEU A 168 7.10 -7.78 -1.72
CA LEU A 168 5.74 -7.40 -2.10
C LEU A 168 5.83 -6.40 -3.24
N GLU A 169 5.02 -6.62 -4.27
CA GLU A 169 4.82 -5.70 -5.38
C GLU A 169 3.32 -5.40 -5.52
N LEU A 170 3.00 -4.13 -5.70
CA LEU A 170 1.63 -3.65 -5.89
C LEU A 170 1.59 -2.87 -7.20
N GLU A 171 0.79 -3.35 -8.15
CA GLU A 171 0.55 -2.73 -9.45
C GLU A 171 -0.82 -2.05 -9.48
N ASP A 172 -0.95 -1.03 -10.31
CA ASP A 172 -2.19 -0.30 -10.54
C ASP A 172 -2.81 0.27 -9.24
N THR A 173 -1.99 0.63 -8.23
CA THR A 173 -2.49 1.18 -6.96
C THR A 173 -3.36 2.41 -7.21
N ILE A 174 -4.51 2.47 -6.53
CA ILE A 174 -5.46 3.56 -6.71
C ILE A 174 -5.07 4.70 -5.77
N GLU A 175 -4.76 5.85 -6.37
CA GLU A 175 -4.31 7.04 -5.66
C GLU A 175 -5.26 8.22 -5.90
N LEU A 176 -5.44 9.05 -4.87
CA LEU A 176 -6.15 10.32 -4.99
C LEU A 176 -5.16 11.40 -5.40
N THR A 177 -5.21 11.79 -6.67
CA THR A 177 -4.32 12.82 -7.21
C THR A 177 -4.78 14.22 -6.86
N SER A 178 -3.82 15.13 -6.71
CA SER A 178 -4.04 16.56 -6.48
C SER A 178 -3.97 17.38 -7.77
N ALA A 179 -4.32 18.66 -7.69
CA ALA A 179 -4.11 19.59 -8.79
C ALA A 179 -2.62 19.74 -9.16
N GLN A 180 -1.72 19.69 -8.16
CA GLN A 180 -0.28 19.78 -8.41
C GLN A 180 0.23 18.55 -9.15
N ASP A 181 -0.24 17.35 -8.82
CA ASP A 181 0.14 16.13 -9.53
C ASP A 181 -0.23 16.22 -11.01
N GLN A 182 -1.46 16.68 -11.30
CA GLN A 182 -1.90 16.86 -12.69
C GLN A 182 -1.10 17.93 -13.44
N LEU A 183 -0.71 19.01 -12.79
CA LEU A 183 0.17 20.05 -13.37
C LEU A 183 1.58 19.52 -13.59
N SER A 184 2.10 18.66 -12.72
CA SER A 184 3.40 18.01 -12.87
C SER A 184 3.42 17.06 -14.06
N VAL A 185 2.39 16.22 -14.20
CA VAL A 185 2.20 15.37 -15.39
C VAL A 185 2.11 16.22 -16.66
N ASP A 186 1.38 17.33 -16.63
CA ASP A 186 1.23 18.23 -17.78
C ASP A 186 2.57 18.85 -18.20
N PHE A 187 3.38 19.25 -17.22
CA PHE A 187 4.74 19.74 -17.47
C PHE A 187 5.63 18.65 -18.11
N ASN A 188 5.64 17.45 -17.55
CA ASN A 188 6.46 16.34 -18.02
C ASN A 188 6.05 15.82 -19.41
N THR A 189 4.76 15.96 -19.76
CA THR A 189 4.22 15.57 -21.07
C THR A 189 4.22 16.71 -22.10
N GLY A 190 4.77 17.87 -21.75
CA GLY A 190 4.84 19.02 -22.64
C GLY A 190 3.46 19.61 -22.98
N GLY A 191 2.56 19.66 -21.99
CA GLY A 191 1.21 20.21 -22.11
C GLY A 191 0.18 19.23 -22.69
N ASN A 192 0.45 17.92 -22.63
CA ASN A 192 -0.43 16.90 -23.19
C ASN A 192 -1.18 16.06 -22.14
N ASN A 193 -1.29 16.55 -20.89
CA ASN A 193 -2.11 15.89 -19.89
C ASN A 193 -3.61 16.13 -20.18
N PRO A 194 -4.43 15.08 -20.47
CA PRO A 194 -5.85 15.26 -20.78
C PRO A 194 -6.66 15.79 -19.57
N ASN A 195 -6.10 15.70 -18.37
CA ASN A 195 -6.73 16.18 -17.14
C ASN A 195 -6.49 17.68 -16.89
N VAL A 196 -5.67 18.36 -17.72
CA VAL A 196 -5.41 19.79 -17.62
C VAL A 196 -5.93 20.48 -18.89
N VAL A 197 -7.06 21.13 -18.77
CA VAL A 197 -7.63 21.93 -19.86
C VAL A 197 -6.97 23.31 -19.87
N ARG A 198 -6.28 23.65 -20.96
CA ARG A 198 -5.60 24.96 -21.09
C ARG A 198 -5.87 25.67 -22.42
N THR A 199 -5.72 26.97 -22.40
CA THR A 199 -5.71 27.81 -23.60
C THR A 199 -4.41 28.60 -23.63
N GLY A 200 -3.49 28.18 -24.50
CA GLY A 200 -2.13 28.71 -24.48
C GLY A 200 -1.44 28.39 -23.13
N SER A 201 -0.91 29.45 -22.50
CA SER A 201 -0.26 29.31 -21.18
C SER A 201 -1.22 29.33 -19.98
N VAL A 202 -2.54 29.45 -20.21
CA VAL A 202 -3.53 29.61 -19.11
C VAL A 202 -4.32 28.32 -18.91
N VAL A 203 -4.25 27.77 -17.70
CA VAL A 203 -5.09 26.65 -17.27
C VAL A 203 -6.51 27.13 -17.01
N GLN A 204 -7.49 26.47 -17.63
CA GLN A 204 -8.93 26.75 -17.47
C GLN A 204 -9.54 25.90 -16.35
N SER A 205 -9.16 24.63 -16.33
CA SER A 205 -9.61 23.68 -15.30
C SER A 205 -8.67 22.49 -15.20
N ILE A 206 -8.68 21.84 -14.05
CA ILE A 206 -7.95 20.62 -13.75
C ILE A 206 -8.96 19.57 -13.29
N SER A 207 -8.88 18.36 -13.84
CA SER A 207 -9.57 17.18 -13.36
C SER A 207 -8.58 16.37 -12.50
N ALA A 208 -8.82 16.35 -11.20
CA ALA A 208 -8.08 15.53 -10.25
C ALA A 208 -9.03 14.46 -9.69
N GLY A 209 -8.53 13.54 -8.89
CA GLY A 209 -9.34 12.47 -8.29
C GLY A 209 -8.63 11.13 -8.33
N PHE A 210 -9.38 10.06 -8.31
CA PHE A 210 -8.82 8.72 -8.26
C PHE A 210 -8.23 8.29 -9.60
N GLN A 211 -7.00 7.79 -9.57
CA GLN A 211 -6.27 7.28 -10.74
C GLN A 211 -5.40 6.09 -10.31
N ASN A 212 -5.11 5.19 -11.26
CA ASN A 212 -4.12 4.16 -11.01
C ASN A 212 -2.72 4.74 -11.11
N ALA A 213 -1.83 4.31 -10.22
CA ALA A 213 -0.41 4.65 -10.27
C ALA A 213 0.22 4.13 -11.56
N VAL A 214 1.19 4.87 -12.09
CA VAL A 214 1.87 4.53 -13.36
C VAL A 214 2.99 3.53 -13.17
N VAL A 215 3.49 3.42 -11.94
CA VAL A 215 4.59 2.52 -11.57
C VAL A 215 4.20 1.66 -10.39
N PRO A 216 4.72 0.43 -10.32
CA PRO A 216 4.46 -0.44 -9.17
C PRO A 216 5.13 0.09 -7.90
N LEU A 217 4.50 -0.15 -6.76
CA LEU A 217 5.11 0.02 -5.46
C LEU A 217 5.77 -1.31 -5.07
N GLU A 218 7.08 -1.28 -4.81
CA GLU A 218 7.83 -2.46 -4.38
C GLU A 218 8.35 -2.29 -2.95
N ARG A 219 8.25 -3.37 -2.18
CA ARG A 219 8.86 -3.49 -0.85
C ARG A 219 9.52 -4.83 -0.70
N ASP A 220 10.75 -4.84 -0.19
CA ASP A 220 11.36 -6.06 0.28
C ASP A 220 12.09 -5.84 1.59
N GLY A 221 12.31 -6.92 2.32
CA GLY A 221 12.92 -6.85 3.63
C GLY A 221 13.19 -8.21 4.25
N ILE A 222 13.71 -8.14 5.47
CA ILE A 222 14.03 -9.30 6.28
C ILE A 222 13.39 -9.14 7.64
N ASP A 223 12.69 -10.18 8.08
CA ASP A 223 12.10 -10.30 9.40
C ASP A 223 12.84 -11.36 10.21
N LEU A 224 13.23 -11.02 11.42
CA LEU A 224 13.73 -11.95 12.44
C LEU A 224 12.72 -12.01 13.57
N THR A 225 12.27 -13.22 13.92
CA THR A 225 11.39 -13.45 15.07
C THR A 225 12.04 -14.45 15.99
N VAL A 226 12.01 -14.19 17.29
CA VAL A 226 12.47 -15.11 18.32
C VAL A 226 11.40 -15.25 19.39
N ASN A 227 10.99 -16.47 19.68
CA ASN A 227 10.01 -16.76 20.72
C ASN A 227 10.58 -17.83 21.67
N GLY A 228 10.28 -17.68 22.94
CA GLY A 228 10.74 -18.68 23.91
C GLY A 228 9.99 -18.63 25.23
N MET A 229 10.22 -19.67 26.01
CA MET A 229 9.62 -19.83 27.32
C MET A 229 10.68 -20.34 28.30
N ILE A 230 10.66 -19.77 29.51
CA ILE A 230 11.54 -20.17 30.62
C ILE A 230 10.62 -20.46 31.81
N GLU A 231 10.75 -21.65 32.38
CA GLU A 231 10.12 -22.03 33.66
C GLU A 231 11.10 -21.87 34.80
N THR A 232 10.70 -21.18 35.84
CA THR A 232 11.51 -20.93 37.04
C THR A 232 10.71 -21.21 38.29
N ALA A 233 11.37 -21.26 39.44
CA ALA A 233 10.68 -21.37 40.76
C ALA A 233 9.77 -20.13 41.05
N TYR A 234 9.94 -19.03 40.30
CA TYR A 234 9.18 -17.79 40.44
C TYR A 234 8.12 -17.61 39.33
N GLY A 235 7.78 -18.69 38.62
CA GLY A 235 6.78 -18.69 37.56
C GLY A 235 7.37 -18.87 36.18
N ARG A 236 6.47 -18.78 35.19
CA ARG A 236 6.76 -18.94 33.76
C ARG A 236 6.95 -17.57 33.11
N PHE A 237 8.01 -17.44 32.36
CA PHE A 237 8.28 -16.29 31.48
C PHE A 237 8.10 -16.70 30.03
N THR A 238 7.23 -16.02 29.31
CA THR A 238 7.11 -16.11 27.84
C THR A 238 7.73 -14.86 27.24
N ILE A 239 8.67 -15.04 26.33
CA ILE A 239 9.45 -13.97 25.71
C ILE A 239 9.23 -14.05 24.23
N GLY A 240 8.85 -12.93 23.61
CA GLY A 240 8.75 -12.73 22.15
C GLY A 240 9.53 -11.51 21.73
N GLY A 241 10.19 -11.59 20.59
CA GLY A 241 10.89 -10.47 19.98
C GLY A 241 10.81 -10.57 18.46
N ASP A 242 10.65 -9.43 17.81
CA ASP A 242 10.62 -9.29 16.37
C ASP A 242 11.49 -8.11 15.94
N ILE A 243 12.15 -8.26 14.79
CA ILE A 243 12.92 -7.20 14.12
C ILE A 243 12.61 -7.28 12.64
N SER A 244 12.18 -6.16 12.05
CA SER A 244 12.01 -6.00 10.61
C SER A 244 13.02 -5.01 10.06
N HIS A 245 13.67 -5.38 8.97
CA HIS A 245 14.56 -4.51 8.23
C HIS A 245 14.11 -4.42 6.77
N TYR A 246 13.64 -3.23 6.36
CA TYR A 246 13.28 -2.95 4.97
C TYR A 246 14.55 -2.62 4.17
N LEU A 247 14.80 -3.39 3.11
CA LEU A 247 15.91 -3.20 2.19
C LEU A 247 15.54 -2.16 1.15
N THR A 248 14.34 -2.32 0.55
CA THR A 248 13.78 -1.37 -0.40
C THR A 248 12.36 -0.96 -0.02
N TYR A 249 11.99 0.22 -0.46
CA TYR A 249 10.65 0.75 -0.51
C TYR A 249 10.57 1.65 -1.73
N ASP A 250 10.41 1.03 -2.91
CA ASP A 250 10.39 1.78 -4.15
C ASP A 250 8.99 2.32 -4.41
N THR A 251 8.92 3.60 -4.65
CA THR A 251 7.70 4.34 -4.94
C THR A 251 7.99 5.43 -5.97
N GLU A 252 6.97 6.02 -6.54
CA GLU A 252 7.12 7.12 -7.47
C GLU A 252 7.56 8.40 -6.75
N ALA A 253 8.51 9.13 -7.31
CA ALA A 253 9.02 10.38 -6.74
C ALA A 253 7.96 11.50 -6.76
N SER A 254 7.19 11.55 -7.84
CA SER A 254 6.04 12.42 -8.04
C SER A 254 5.07 11.73 -8.98
N TYR A 255 3.79 11.78 -8.68
CA TYR A 255 2.75 11.12 -9.45
C TYR A 255 2.89 11.38 -10.97
N GLY A 256 2.85 10.33 -11.76
CA GLY A 256 2.85 10.37 -13.22
C GLY A 256 4.19 10.72 -13.87
N THR A 257 5.29 10.75 -13.11
CA THR A 257 6.64 10.96 -13.66
C THR A 257 7.26 9.67 -14.19
N GLY A 258 6.88 8.53 -13.62
CA GLY A 258 7.53 7.24 -13.88
C GLY A 258 8.87 7.07 -13.18
N ASP A 259 9.34 8.09 -12.44
CA ASP A 259 10.63 8.08 -11.74
C ASP A 259 10.50 7.38 -10.39
N LEU A 260 11.05 6.17 -10.31
CA LEU A 260 11.12 5.43 -9.05
C LEU A 260 12.28 5.92 -8.18
N TYR A 261 12.04 5.97 -6.88
CA TYR A 261 13.09 6.15 -5.90
C TYR A 261 12.86 5.25 -4.67
N ASN A 262 13.96 4.88 -4.02
CA ASN A 262 13.88 4.10 -2.79
C ASN A 262 13.65 5.01 -1.58
N ALA A 263 12.45 4.96 -1.02
CA ALA A 263 12.04 5.74 0.13
C ALA A 263 12.50 5.14 1.47
N ALA A 264 13.08 3.92 1.50
CA ALA A 264 13.49 3.26 2.73
C ALA A 264 14.49 4.10 3.54
N GLY A 265 14.16 4.43 4.77
CA GLY A 265 14.92 5.32 5.65
C GLY A 265 14.58 6.80 5.51
N ARG A 266 13.65 7.17 4.64
CA ARG A 266 13.10 8.53 4.54
C ARG A 266 11.98 8.75 5.56
N LEU A 267 11.57 10.00 5.74
CA LEU A 267 10.50 10.36 6.67
C LEU A 267 9.21 9.60 6.32
N GLY A 268 8.65 8.90 7.30
CA GLY A 268 7.48 8.04 7.11
C GLY A 268 7.80 6.59 6.70
N PHE A 269 9.04 6.28 6.26
CA PHE A 269 9.45 4.98 5.73
C PHE A 269 10.70 4.45 6.45
N THR A 270 10.61 4.25 7.77
CA THR A 270 11.74 3.75 8.55
C THR A 270 12.26 2.40 8.06
N LYS A 271 13.60 2.22 8.07
CA LYS A 271 14.22 0.93 7.72
C LYS A 271 14.10 -0.12 8.81
N TRP A 272 14.04 0.30 10.07
CA TRP A 272 14.10 -0.61 11.20
C TRP A 272 12.87 -0.49 12.09
N LEU A 273 12.23 -1.61 12.33
CA LEU A 273 11.20 -1.76 13.35
C LEU A 273 11.61 -2.92 14.26
N ALA A 274 11.40 -2.78 15.56
CA ALA A 274 11.58 -3.89 16.48
C ALA A 274 10.54 -3.86 17.58
N GLY A 275 10.18 -5.05 18.06
CA GLY A 275 9.28 -5.25 19.17
C GLY A 275 9.82 -6.30 20.13
N ALA A 276 9.47 -6.17 21.41
CA ALA A 276 9.71 -7.21 22.40
C ALA A 276 8.55 -7.26 23.40
N LEU A 277 8.19 -8.48 23.81
CA LEU A 277 7.19 -8.74 24.81
C LEU A 277 7.73 -9.76 25.82
N VAL A 278 7.65 -9.43 27.09
CA VAL A 278 7.89 -10.39 28.16
C VAL A 278 6.61 -10.52 28.97
N ARG A 279 6.11 -11.72 29.10
CA ARG A 279 4.98 -12.05 29.97
C ARG A 279 5.45 -12.97 31.07
N TRP A 280 5.16 -12.60 32.30
CA TRP A 280 5.35 -13.44 33.48
C TRP A 280 4.00 -13.95 33.98
N SER A 281 3.95 -15.21 34.44
CA SER A 281 2.79 -15.80 35.08
C SER A 281 3.21 -16.75 36.22
N MET A 282 2.53 -16.65 37.33
CA MET A 282 2.71 -17.52 38.50
C MET A 282 1.38 -17.59 39.25
N ASP A 283 0.85 -18.79 39.39
CA ASP A 283 -0.47 -19.06 40.00
C ASP A 283 -1.56 -18.16 39.39
N ASP A 284 -2.23 -17.34 40.21
CA ASP A 284 -3.29 -16.40 39.80
C ASP A 284 -2.74 -15.03 39.34
N TYR A 285 -1.41 -14.83 39.34
CA TYR A 285 -0.78 -13.55 39.00
C TYR A 285 -0.17 -13.59 37.60
N SER A 286 -0.29 -12.46 36.90
CA SER A 286 0.41 -12.26 35.63
C SER A 286 0.81 -10.81 35.46
N ALA A 287 1.92 -10.59 34.78
CA ALA A 287 2.39 -9.28 34.37
C ALA A 287 2.95 -9.36 32.95
N SER A 288 2.88 -8.26 32.20
CA SER A 288 3.50 -8.15 30.89
C SER A 288 4.19 -6.82 30.72
N LEU A 289 5.33 -6.84 30.03
CA LEU A 289 6.08 -5.68 29.60
C LEU A 289 6.27 -5.76 28.09
N SER A 290 5.87 -4.73 27.37
CA SER A 290 6.13 -4.59 25.92
C SER A 290 7.02 -3.41 25.65
N TRP A 291 7.88 -3.56 24.64
CA TRP A 291 8.77 -2.52 24.12
C TRP A 291 8.64 -2.48 22.61
N ARG A 292 8.73 -1.26 22.05
CA ARG A 292 8.71 -1.02 20.61
C ARG A 292 9.80 -0.02 20.26
N TYR A 293 10.47 -0.30 19.15
CA TYR A 293 11.47 0.58 18.55
C TYR A 293 11.06 0.89 17.11
N VAL A 294 11.16 2.17 16.76
CA VAL A 294 11.04 2.66 15.38
C VAL A 294 12.37 3.34 15.06
N GLY A 295 13.00 2.89 14.00
CA GLY A 295 14.29 3.43 13.56
C GLY A 295 14.17 4.89 13.14
N SER A 296 15.29 5.60 13.20
CA SER A 296 15.38 6.97 12.70
C SER A 296 15.10 7.03 11.19
N SER A 297 14.58 8.16 10.74
CA SER A 297 14.35 8.47 9.33
C SER A 297 14.94 9.84 8.99
N LYS A 298 15.31 10.05 7.72
CA LYS A 298 15.88 11.30 7.22
C LYS A 298 14.85 12.07 6.40
N ALA A 299 14.81 13.39 6.57
CA ALA A 299 14.08 14.26 5.65
C ALA A 299 14.87 14.41 4.33
N GLU A 300 14.19 14.67 3.23
CA GLU A 300 14.84 14.91 1.93
C GLU A 300 15.70 16.18 1.92
N VAL A 301 15.33 17.18 2.69
CA VAL A 301 15.98 18.50 2.71
C VAL A 301 16.92 18.56 3.91
N GLY A 302 18.23 18.48 3.67
CA GLY A 302 19.27 18.81 4.63
C GLY A 302 19.88 17.67 5.44
N ASP A 303 19.66 16.41 5.09
CA ASP A 303 20.26 15.21 5.74
C ASP A 303 20.11 15.16 7.28
N GLU A 304 19.12 15.86 7.85
CA GLU A 304 18.84 15.78 9.28
C GLU A 304 18.16 14.45 9.64
N GLU A 305 18.73 13.73 10.59
CA GLU A 305 18.15 12.50 11.16
C GLU A 305 17.06 12.87 12.17
N TYR A 306 15.85 12.36 11.99
CA TYR A 306 14.77 12.47 12.96
C TYR A 306 14.64 11.14 13.73
N PRO A 307 14.65 11.18 15.06
CA PRO A 307 14.51 10.00 15.91
C PRO A 307 13.10 9.43 15.90
#